data_ee046045ce1aeed6b7e189cf1d7c531e
#
_entry.id   ee046045ce1aeed6b7e189cf1d7c531e
#
_cell.length_a   1.000
_cell.length_b   1.000
_cell.length_c   1.000
_cell.angle_alpha   90.00
_cell.angle_beta   90.00
_cell.angle_gamma   90.00
#
_symmetry.space_group_name_H-M   'P 1'
#
loop_
_entity.id
_entity.type
_entity.pdbx_description
1 polymer ?
#
loop_
_entity_poly.entity_id
_entity_poly.type
_entity_poly.pdbx_seq_one_letter_code
_entity_poly.pdbx_strand_id
1 'polypeptide(L)'
;WVKWVGYLLVGSNRCYRLRRPSIGGRVALPAATPPPRGQLVLLLYAASCLEASVGESLTLQELSDDVARLAQINGGWPYDPNRRPDRQRLLAAVHMLTTHGVLEERTSGTLQNDWERTGSGIGAGYLLHRDALMLLVDTDDVDLALARRIDGSQDARGQELLRMLVECQALYPEELSESHRDYLTRQRSRVAERAEELTGGRVEVRSDALILVMPASRELPEGLVCGFPDATTLDWVTLAMIDALCPGATGFHRVSADRVLAAAVDIHRGKEKQLTVALRESPTAIRDAVAGRLSELGLLRVEGWILTPAVGRYRDAELASGEEE
;
A
#
# COMPACT_ATOMS: atom_id res chain seq x y z
N TRP A 1 -15.81 5.24 12.96
CA TRP A 1 -14.70 5.37 12.01
C TRP A 1 -14.85 6.63 11.15
N VAL A 2 -15.90 6.72 10.34
CA VAL A 2 -16.09 7.80 9.36
C VAL A 2 -15.90 9.18 9.98
N LYS A 3 -16.61 9.47 11.07
CA LYS A 3 -16.56 10.79 11.72
C LYS A 3 -15.19 11.11 12.35
N TRP A 4 -14.47 10.12 12.88
CA TRP A 4 -13.27 10.35 13.68
C TRP A 4 -12.01 10.50 12.85
N VAL A 5 -11.92 9.78 11.71
CA VAL A 5 -10.78 9.86 10.78
C VAL A 5 -11.09 10.69 9.53
N GLY A 6 -12.30 11.25 9.45
CA GLY A 6 -12.71 12.09 8.33
C GLY A 6 -12.92 11.31 7.02
N TYR A 7 -13.17 9.99 7.10
CA TYR A 7 -13.56 9.23 5.92
C TYR A 7 -14.97 9.58 5.49
N LEU A 8 -15.26 9.44 4.21
CA LEU A 8 -16.60 9.60 3.65
C LEU A 8 -17.09 8.26 3.13
N LEU A 9 -18.19 7.76 3.72
CA LEU A 9 -18.88 6.60 3.18
C LEU A 9 -19.90 7.07 2.15
N VAL A 10 -19.70 6.67 0.89
CA VAL A 10 -20.64 6.90 -0.21
C VAL A 10 -21.18 5.57 -0.69
N GLY A 11 -22.42 5.56 -1.16
CA GLY A 11 -23.01 4.29 -1.58
C GLY A 11 -24.22 4.45 -2.47
N SER A 12 -24.51 3.39 -3.19
CA SER A 12 -25.73 3.12 -3.92
C SER A 12 -26.44 1.91 -3.29
N ASN A 13 -27.52 1.44 -3.90
CA ASN A 13 -28.26 0.26 -3.42
C ASN A 13 -27.44 -1.04 -3.38
N ARG A 14 -26.34 -1.13 -4.12
CA ARG A 14 -25.54 -2.35 -4.30
C ARG A 14 -24.07 -2.19 -3.95
N CYS A 15 -23.56 -0.98 -3.89
CA CYS A 15 -22.14 -0.72 -3.73
C CYS A 15 -21.91 0.39 -2.70
N TYR A 16 -21.00 0.15 -1.76
CA TYR A 16 -20.52 1.15 -0.80
C TYR A 16 -19.02 1.33 -0.96
N ARG A 17 -18.57 2.59 -0.92
CA ARG A 17 -17.16 2.94 -0.94
C ARG A 17 -16.78 3.82 0.22
N LEU A 18 -15.71 3.48 0.87
CA LEU A 18 -15.09 4.31 1.87
C LEU A 18 -14.03 5.19 1.19
N ARG A 19 -14.33 6.46 1.05
CA ARG A 19 -13.40 7.45 0.49
C ARG A 19 -12.51 7.99 1.60
N ARG A 20 -11.22 7.88 1.38
CA ARG A 20 -10.19 8.33 2.32
C ARG A 20 -9.59 9.65 1.84
N PRO A 21 -9.65 10.74 2.64
CA PRO A 21 -8.91 11.95 2.33
C PRO A 21 -7.41 11.68 2.24
N SER A 22 -6.70 12.44 1.43
CA SER A 22 -5.24 12.29 1.31
C SER A 22 -4.51 12.54 2.63
N ILE A 23 -3.48 11.76 2.91
CA ILE A 23 -2.59 11.91 4.07
C ILE A 23 -1.27 12.61 3.72
N GLY A 24 -1.29 13.52 2.76
CA GLY A 24 -0.12 14.35 2.45
C GLY A 24 1.04 13.62 1.78
N GLY A 25 0.74 12.68 0.89
CA GLY A 25 1.75 11.92 0.13
C GLY A 25 2.34 10.72 0.88
N ARG A 26 1.95 10.47 2.11
CA ARG A 26 2.31 9.24 2.84
C ARG A 26 1.52 8.06 2.29
N VAL A 27 2.17 6.91 2.21
CA VAL A 27 1.55 5.65 1.81
C VAL A 27 1.11 4.93 3.07
N ALA A 28 -0.15 4.49 3.11
CA ALA A 28 -0.66 3.64 4.18
C ALA A 28 0.05 2.28 4.18
N LEU A 29 0.28 1.73 5.37
CA LEU A 29 0.87 0.40 5.53
C LEU A 29 -0.22 -0.66 5.73
N PRO A 30 0.01 -1.92 5.27
CA PRO A 30 1.12 -2.33 4.41
C PRO A 30 1.07 -1.63 3.06
N ALA A 31 2.21 -1.20 2.59
CA ALA A 31 2.33 -0.57 1.29
C ALA A 31 2.10 -1.62 0.20
N ALA A 32 0.87 -1.76 -0.26
CA ALA A 32 0.66 -2.43 -1.53
C ALA A 32 1.48 -1.69 -2.59
N THR A 33 2.26 -2.42 -3.37
CA THR A 33 2.99 -1.82 -4.49
C THR A 33 1.98 -1.08 -5.37
N PRO A 34 2.10 0.23 -5.56
CA PRO A 34 1.13 0.97 -6.37
C PRO A 34 1.14 0.42 -7.79
N PRO A 35 -0.05 0.32 -8.43
CA PRO A 35 -0.12 -0.12 -9.80
C PRO A 35 0.77 0.74 -10.71
N PRO A 36 1.46 0.17 -11.70
CA PRO A 36 2.26 0.93 -12.65
C PRO A 36 1.40 2.00 -13.34
N ARG A 37 2.00 3.17 -13.63
CA ARG A 37 1.29 4.30 -14.27
C ARG A 37 0.50 3.89 -15.51
N GLY A 38 1.08 3.04 -16.38
CA GLY A 38 0.39 2.56 -17.57
C GLY A 38 -0.86 1.75 -17.29
N GLN A 39 -0.89 0.97 -16.21
CA GLN A 39 -2.07 0.24 -15.77
C GLN A 39 -3.16 1.19 -15.27
N LEU A 40 -2.79 2.23 -14.49
CA LEU A 40 -3.76 3.23 -14.02
C LEU A 40 -4.37 4.04 -15.17
N VAL A 41 -3.56 4.40 -16.17
CA VAL A 41 -4.09 5.09 -17.36
C VAL A 41 -5.07 4.20 -18.13
N LEU A 42 -4.74 2.91 -18.33
CA LEU A 42 -5.65 1.98 -18.98
C LEU A 42 -6.91 1.70 -18.14
N LEU A 43 -6.82 1.73 -16.81
CA LEU A 43 -7.98 1.68 -15.92
C LEU A 43 -8.94 2.85 -16.19
N LEU A 44 -8.40 4.08 -16.29
CA LEU A 44 -9.21 5.27 -16.57
C LEU A 44 -9.78 5.26 -17.99
N TYR A 45 -9.01 4.80 -18.98
CA TYR A 45 -9.53 4.63 -20.34
C TYR A 45 -10.67 3.61 -20.40
N ALA A 46 -10.49 2.44 -19.76
CA ALA A 46 -11.52 1.42 -19.65
C ALA A 46 -12.77 1.96 -18.94
N ALA A 47 -12.61 2.65 -17.82
CA ALA A 47 -13.73 3.28 -17.09
C ALA A 47 -14.50 4.29 -17.96
N SER A 48 -13.78 5.13 -18.73
CA SER A 48 -14.40 6.10 -19.64
C SER A 48 -15.16 5.42 -20.79
N CYS A 49 -14.61 4.32 -21.36
CA CYS A 49 -15.29 3.53 -22.38
C CYS A 49 -16.57 2.88 -21.81
N LEU A 50 -16.49 2.34 -20.58
CA LEU A 50 -17.64 1.74 -19.89
C LEU A 50 -18.74 2.77 -19.57
N GLU A 51 -18.37 3.99 -19.20
CA GLU A 51 -19.31 5.09 -18.96
C GLU A 51 -20.06 5.43 -20.25
N ALA A 52 -19.35 5.54 -21.37
CA ALA A 52 -19.93 5.86 -22.67
C ALA A 52 -20.72 4.70 -23.30
N SER A 53 -20.54 3.46 -22.83
CA SER A 53 -21.25 2.30 -23.38
C SER A 53 -22.76 2.36 -23.09
N VAL A 54 -23.59 1.85 -23.99
CA VAL A 54 -25.04 1.80 -23.80
C VAL A 54 -25.50 0.49 -23.16
N GLY A 55 -24.77 -0.59 -23.37
CA GLY A 55 -25.10 -1.92 -22.86
C GLY A 55 -24.72 -2.14 -21.38
N GLU A 56 -25.35 -3.14 -20.77
CA GLU A 56 -24.97 -3.62 -19.43
C GLU A 56 -23.99 -4.80 -19.49
N SER A 57 -23.74 -5.36 -20.66
CA SER A 57 -22.80 -6.45 -20.88
C SER A 57 -21.86 -6.13 -22.03
N LEU A 58 -20.63 -6.60 -21.92
CA LEU A 58 -19.58 -6.40 -22.91
C LEU A 58 -18.59 -7.55 -22.87
N THR A 59 -17.85 -7.71 -23.95
CA THR A 59 -16.72 -8.65 -24.01
C THR A 59 -15.39 -7.93 -23.78
N LEU A 60 -14.38 -8.69 -23.41
CA LEU A 60 -13.03 -8.16 -23.27
C LEU A 60 -12.49 -7.58 -24.58
N GLN A 61 -12.84 -8.20 -25.73
CA GLN A 61 -12.44 -7.72 -27.06
C GLN A 61 -13.07 -6.35 -27.35
N GLU A 62 -14.38 -6.20 -27.13
CA GLU A 62 -15.07 -4.91 -27.33
C GLU A 62 -14.43 -3.80 -26.48
N LEU A 63 -14.18 -4.08 -25.21
CA LEU A 63 -13.50 -3.11 -24.32
C LEU A 63 -12.10 -2.76 -24.82
N SER A 64 -11.34 -3.76 -25.28
CA SER A 64 -10.00 -3.54 -25.84
C SER A 64 -10.01 -2.66 -27.09
N ASP A 65 -10.97 -2.88 -27.98
CA ASP A 65 -11.12 -2.10 -29.21
C ASP A 65 -11.52 -0.65 -28.90
N ASP A 66 -12.40 -0.44 -27.94
CA ASP A 66 -12.82 0.89 -27.48
C ASP A 66 -11.66 1.63 -26.81
N VAL A 67 -10.91 0.96 -25.94
CA VAL A 67 -9.70 1.52 -25.30
C VAL A 67 -8.63 1.88 -26.35
N ALA A 68 -8.44 1.05 -27.38
CA ALA A 68 -7.49 1.34 -28.46
C ALA A 68 -7.90 2.60 -29.23
N ARG A 69 -9.21 2.73 -29.53
CA ARG A 69 -9.76 3.92 -30.20
C ARG A 69 -9.60 5.17 -29.34
N LEU A 70 -9.91 5.10 -28.04
CA LEU A 70 -9.77 6.21 -27.12
C LEU A 70 -8.30 6.64 -26.95
N ALA A 71 -7.38 5.69 -26.87
CA ALA A 71 -5.95 5.95 -26.77
C ALA A 71 -5.40 6.68 -28.01
N GLN A 72 -5.89 6.33 -29.21
CA GLN A 72 -5.52 7.03 -30.44
C GLN A 72 -6.05 8.46 -30.49
N ILE A 73 -7.27 8.70 -30.04
CA ILE A 73 -7.88 10.04 -30.03
C ILE A 73 -7.17 10.95 -29.03
N ASN A 74 -6.88 10.48 -27.85
CA ASN A 74 -6.29 11.30 -26.77
C ASN A 74 -4.78 11.50 -26.94
N GLY A 75 -4.09 10.64 -27.68
CA GLY A 75 -2.63 10.77 -27.93
C GLY A 75 -1.74 10.72 -26.68
N GLY A 76 -2.31 10.40 -25.50
CA GLY A 76 -1.59 10.45 -24.23
C GLY A 76 -0.77 9.21 -23.95
N TRP A 77 -1.43 8.08 -23.69
CA TRP A 77 -0.75 6.81 -23.41
C TRP A 77 -1.07 5.80 -24.52
N PRO A 78 -0.06 5.25 -25.21
CA PRO A 78 -0.29 4.32 -26.30
C PRO A 78 -0.83 2.98 -25.78
N TYR A 79 -1.80 2.43 -26.48
CA TYR A 79 -2.29 1.07 -26.30
C TYR A 79 -2.44 0.40 -27.65
N ASP A 80 -1.79 -0.75 -27.83
CA ASP A 80 -1.88 -1.58 -29.04
C ASP A 80 -2.37 -2.99 -28.66
N PRO A 81 -3.60 -3.38 -29.05
CA PRO A 81 -4.15 -4.69 -28.72
C PRO A 81 -3.36 -5.85 -29.35
N ASN A 82 -2.53 -5.60 -30.37
CA ASN A 82 -1.68 -6.63 -30.98
C ASN A 82 -0.42 -6.93 -30.13
N ARG A 83 -0.07 -6.07 -29.19
CA ARG A 83 1.08 -6.26 -28.31
C ARG A 83 0.68 -6.95 -27.02
N ARG A 84 1.25 -8.14 -26.76
CA ARG A 84 0.98 -8.90 -25.55
C ARG A 84 1.19 -8.10 -24.25
N PRO A 85 2.27 -7.32 -24.05
CA PRO A 85 2.45 -6.53 -22.85
C PRO A 85 1.34 -5.50 -22.60
N ASP A 86 0.76 -4.94 -23.66
CA ASP A 86 -0.33 -3.97 -23.54
C ASP A 86 -1.65 -4.68 -23.18
N ARG A 87 -1.90 -5.87 -23.74
CA ARG A 87 -3.03 -6.71 -23.31
C ARG A 87 -2.93 -7.10 -21.84
N GLN A 88 -1.74 -7.46 -21.36
CA GLN A 88 -1.51 -7.78 -19.95
C GLN A 88 -1.81 -6.60 -19.02
N ARG A 89 -1.41 -5.38 -19.42
CA ARG A 89 -1.75 -4.17 -18.67
C ARG A 89 -3.24 -3.88 -18.66
N LEU A 90 -3.92 -4.09 -19.79
CA LEU A 90 -5.38 -3.94 -19.85
C LEU A 90 -6.07 -4.97 -18.95
N LEU A 91 -5.65 -6.24 -19.00
CA LEU A 91 -6.18 -7.28 -18.10
C LEU A 91 -5.98 -6.94 -16.63
N ALA A 92 -4.82 -6.43 -16.27
CA ALA A 92 -4.58 -5.98 -14.90
C ALA A 92 -5.53 -4.81 -14.51
N ALA A 93 -5.82 -3.89 -15.44
CA ALA A 93 -6.80 -2.83 -15.21
C ALA A 93 -8.24 -3.39 -15.11
N VAL A 94 -8.62 -4.35 -15.95
CA VAL A 94 -9.92 -5.04 -15.87
C VAL A 94 -10.06 -5.80 -14.56
N HIS A 95 -9.01 -6.47 -14.10
CA HIS A 95 -9.01 -7.13 -12.79
C HIS A 95 -9.24 -6.14 -11.65
N MET A 96 -8.66 -4.93 -11.71
CA MET A 96 -8.98 -3.87 -10.74
C MET A 96 -10.46 -3.48 -10.80
N LEU A 97 -11.04 -3.31 -11.99
CA LEU A 97 -12.47 -3.01 -12.14
C LEU A 97 -13.35 -4.11 -11.57
N THR A 98 -12.97 -5.39 -11.74
CA THR A 98 -13.67 -6.52 -11.16
C THR A 98 -13.54 -6.54 -9.63
N THR A 99 -12.33 -6.34 -9.10
CA THR A 99 -12.08 -6.25 -7.65
C THR A 99 -12.89 -5.11 -7.02
N HIS A 100 -13.06 -4.01 -7.75
CA HIS A 100 -13.88 -2.88 -7.31
C HIS A 100 -15.37 -3.03 -7.60
N GLY A 101 -15.83 -4.19 -8.09
CA GLY A 101 -17.24 -4.48 -8.33
C GLY A 101 -17.86 -3.69 -9.48
N VAL A 102 -17.05 -3.07 -10.34
CA VAL A 102 -17.52 -2.37 -11.56
C VAL A 102 -17.87 -3.35 -12.65
N LEU A 103 -17.06 -4.41 -12.79
CA LEU A 103 -17.28 -5.52 -13.71
C LEU A 103 -17.50 -6.81 -12.93
N GLU A 104 -18.44 -7.62 -13.38
CA GLU A 104 -18.68 -8.98 -12.90
C GLU A 104 -18.41 -9.95 -14.05
N GLU A 105 -17.44 -10.85 -13.87
CA GLU A 105 -17.12 -11.85 -14.89
C GLU A 105 -18.22 -12.91 -14.99
N ARG A 106 -18.67 -13.21 -16.23
CA ARG A 106 -19.75 -14.14 -16.54
C ARG A 106 -19.27 -15.42 -17.21
N THR A 107 -18.01 -15.47 -17.61
CA THR A 107 -17.42 -16.59 -18.33
C THR A 107 -16.18 -17.10 -17.63
N SER A 108 -15.77 -18.34 -17.91
CA SER A 108 -14.59 -18.93 -17.26
C SER A 108 -13.29 -18.25 -17.66
N GLY A 109 -12.35 -18.11 -16.72
CA GLY A 109 -11.05 -17.47 -16.90
C GLY A 109 -10.13 -18.07 -17.98
N THR A 110 -10.46 -19.26 -18.53
CA THR A 110 -9.74 -19.85 -19.67
C THR A 110 -9.82 -18.99 -20.93
N LEU A 111 -10.97 -18.38 -21.21
CA LEU A 111 -11.15 -17.49 -22.36
C LEU A 111 -10.31 -16.20 -22.24
N GLN A 112 -10.15 -15.71 -21.04
CA GLN A 112 -9.32 -14.54 -20.74
C GLN A 112 -7.84 -14.82 -21.01
N ASN A 113 -7.33 -15.97 -20.56
CA ASN A 113 -5.95 -16.39 -20.77
C ASN A 113 -5.64 -16.61 -22.26
N ASP A 114 -6.56 -17.21 -23.01
CA ASP A 114 -6.40 -17.39 -24.44
C ASP A 114 -6.38 -16.07 -25.20
N TRP A 115 -7.24 -15.13 -24.82
CA TRP A 115 -7.25 -13.78 -25.39
C TRP A 115 -5.94 -13.03 -25.08
N GLU A 116 -5.45 -13.12 -23.85
CA GLU A 116 -4.14 -12.52 -23.48
C GLU A 116 -3.02 -13.01 -24.40
N ARG A 117 -3.00 -14.32 -24.64
CA ARG A 117 -1.96 -14.99 -25.43
C ARG A 117 -2.06 -14.67 -26.92
N THR A 118 -3.26 -14.73 -27.49
CA THR A 118 -3.48 -14.67 -28.94
C THR A 118 -3.86 -13.27 -29.44
N GLY A 119 -4.51 -12.47 -28.61
CA GLY A 119 -5.11 -11.19 -29.02
C GLY A 119 -6.33 -11.37 -29.93
N SER A 120 -6.94 -12.55 -29.94
CA SER A 120 -8.09 -12.87 -30.78
C SER A 120 -9.18 -13.62 -30.02
N GLY A 121 -10.40 -13.57 -30.52
CA GLY A 121 -11.57 -14.14 -29.87
C GLY A 121 -12.31 -13.08 -29.02
N ILE A 122 -13.45 -13.48 -28.45
CA ILE A 122 -14.28 -12.58 -27.62
C ILE A 122 -13.65 -12.30 -26.23
N GLY A 123 -12.71 -13.15 -25.79
CA GLY A 123 -12.18 -13.10 -24.44
C GLY A 123 -13.23 -13.50 -23.41
N ALA A 124 -13.20 -12.85 -22.23
CA ALA A 124 -14.23 -13.01 -21.20
C ALA A 124 -15.42 -12.08 -21.46
N GLY A 125 -16.60 -12.47 -21.00
CA GLY A 125 -17.80 -11.64 -20.95
C GLY A 125 -18.00 -11.05 -19.56
N TYR A 126 -18.40 -9.78 -19.48
CA TYR A 126 -18.60 -9.04 -18.25
C TYR A 126 -19.99 -8.41 -18.20
N LEU A 127 -20.54 -8.33 -16.98
CA LEU A 127 -21.67 -7.48 -16.65
C LEU A 127 -21.15 -6.17 -16.03
N LEU A 128 -21.65 -5.05 -16.51
CA LEU A 128 -21.29 -3.72 -16.02
C LEU A 128 -22.25 -3.27 -14.92
N HIS A 129 -21.69 -2.94 -13.78
CA HIS A 129 -22.40 -2.30 -12.67
C HIS A 129 -22.14 -0.79 -12.68
N ARG A 130 -23.04 -0.03 -13.31
CA ARG A 130 -22.91 1.43 -13.51
C ARG A 130 -22.83 2.20 -12.20
N ASP A 131 -23.58 1.79 -11.19
CA ASP A 131 -23.57 2.41 -9.88
C ASP A 131 -22.19 2.27 -9.19
N ALA A 132 -21.51 1.14 -9.36
CA ALA A 132 -20.15 0.96 -8.88
C ALA A 132 -19.13 1.77 -9.69
N LEU A 133 -19.36 1.91 -11.02
CA LEU A 133 -18.52 2.74 -11.89
C LEU A 133 -18.60 4.22 -11.49
N MET A 134 -19.79 4.75 -11.23
CA MET A 134 -20.00 6.13 -10.78
C MET A 134 -19.33 6.45 -9.44
N LEU A 135 -19.10 5.42 -8.62
CA LEU A 135 -18.39 5.55 -7.35
C LEU A 135 -16.88 5.33 -7.45
N LEU A 136 -16.34 5.00 -8.64
CA LEU A 136 -14.93 4.70 -8.82
C LEU A 136 -14.04 5.93 -8.63
N VAL A 137 -14.51 7.09 -9.09
CA VAL A 137 -13.81 8.38 -9.00
C VAL A 137 -14.58 9.30 -8.03
N ASP A 138 -13.83 10.07 -7.24
CA ASP A 138 -14.40 10.89 -6.15
C ASP A 138 -14.92 12.24 -6.60
N THR A 139 -14.61 12.68 -7.80
CA THR A 139 -14.85 14.08 -8.16
C THR A 139 -15.13 14.24 -9.65
N ASP A 140 -16.06 15.10 -9.94
CA ASP A 140 -16.33 15.59 -11.29
C ASP A 140 -15.35 16.70 -11.71
N ASP A 141 -14.58 17.23 -10.74
CA ASP A 141 -13.63 18.33 -10.95
C ASP A 141 -12.32 18.05 -10.21
N VAL A 142 -11.27 17.77 -10.98
CA VAL A 142 -9.93 17.46 -10.48
C VAL A 142 -9.29 18.67 -9.78
N ASP A 143 -9.51 19.87 -10.30
CA ASP A 143 -8.95 21.11 -9.74
C ASP A 143 -9.59 21.41 -8.38
N LEU A 144 -10.91 21.20 -8.26
CA LEU A 144 -11.62 21.33 -7.00
C LEU A 144 -11.15 20.26 -5.98
N ALA A 145 -10.88 19.03 -6.43
CA ALA A 145 -10.35 17.98 -5.56
C ALA A 145 -8.94 18.31 -5.06
N LEU A 146 -8.09 18.90 -5.89
CA LEU A 146 -6.76 19.37 -5.53
C LEU A 146 -6.84 20.57 -4.56
N ALA A 147 -7.79 21.50 -4.77
CA ALA A 147 -7.98 22.65 -3.90
C ALA A 147 -8.50 22.26 -2.50
N ARG A 148 -9.36 21.24 -2.39
CA ARG A 148 -9.88 20.72 -1.10
C ARG A 148 -8.81 20.15 -0.17
N ARG A 149 -7.58 19.94 -0.64
CA ARG A 149 -6.43 19.52 0.19
C ARG A 149 -5.95 20.55 1.20
N ILE A 150 -6.49 21.77 1.22
CA ILE A 150 -5.89 22.91 1.95
C ILE A 150 -6.79 23.42 3.09
N ASP A 151 -7.91 22.79 3.38
CA ASP A 151 -8.82 23.31 4.42
C ASP A 151 -8.37 22.90 5.84
N GLY A 152 -7.51 23.76 6.42
CA GLY A 152 -6.89 23.58 7.74
C GLY A 152 -7.71 24.12 8.90
N SER A 153 -8.94 23.66 9.11
CA SER A 153 -9.67 24.01 10.35
C SER A 153 -8.99 23.34 11.58
N GLN A 154 -9.12 23.97 12.75
CA GLN A 154 -8.51 23.43 13.99
C GLN A 154 -9.03 22.02 14.33
N ASP A 155 -10.28 21.71 13.99
CA ASP A 155 -10.88 20.38 14.21
C ASP A 155 -10.31 19.34 13.21
N ALA A 156 -9.85 19.73 12.04
CA ALA A 156 -9.27 18.83 11.04
C ALA A 156 -7.92 18.26 11.51
N ARG A 157 -7.08 19.01 12.25
CA ARG A 157 -5.75 18.57 12.68
C ARG A 157 -5.78 17.29 13.52
N GLY A 158 -6.72 17.21 14.47
CA GLY A 158 -6.89 16.00 15.28
C GLY A 158 -7.34 14.80 14.45
N GLN A 159 -8.24 15.01 13.50
CA GLN A 159 -8.67 13.97 12.56
C GLN A 159 -7.54 13.54 11.62
N GLU A 160 -6.75 14.48 11.11
CA GLU A 160 -5.62 14.20 10.24
C GLU A 160 -4.54 13.38 10.95
N LEU A 161 -4.17 13.76 12.16
CA LEU A 161 -3.19 13.02 12.97
C LEU A 161 -3.71 11.62 13.31
N LEU A 162 -4.97 11.50 13.70
CA LEU A 162 -5.59 10.21 13.98
C LEU A 162 -5.61 9.32 12.73
N ARG A 163 -6.00 9.88 11.58
CA ARG A 163 -5.96 9.18 10.30
C ARG A 163 -4.56 8.75 9.91
N MET A 164 -3.55 9.65 10.03
CA MET A 164 -2.16 9.31 9.76
C MET A 164 -1.68 8.15 10.65
N LEU A 165 -2.03 8.17 11.95
CA LEU A 165 -1.64 7.11 12.88
C LEU A 165 -2.30 5.77 12.51
N VAL A 166 -3.58 5.79 12.16
CA VAL A 166 -4.33 4.58 11.78
C VAL A 166 -3.85 4.01 10.45
N GLU A 167 -3.59 4.86 9.46
CA GLU A 167 -3.20 4.42 8.12
C GLU A 167 -1.71 4.09 7.97
N CYS A 168 -0.84 4.84 8.67
CA CYS A 168 0.62 4.64 8.57
C CYS A 168 1.19 3.83 9.74
N GLN A 169 0.38 3.51 10.75
CA GLN A 169 0.76 2.81 11.99
C GLN A 169 1.85 3.52 12.80
N ALA A 170 2.44 4.61 12.33
CA ALA A 170 3.41 5.40 13.06
C ALA A 170 3.27 6.89 12.73
N LEU A 171 3.40 7.74 13.77
CA LEU A 171 3.54 9.18 13.66
C LEU A 171 4.90 9.59 14.20
N TYR A 172 5.63 10.36 13.42
CA TYR A 172 6.91 10.93 13.81
C TYR A 172 6.77 12.45 13.92
N PRO A 173 6.89 13.05 15.13
CA PRO A 173 6.76 14.50 15.29
C PRO A 173 7.69 15.31 14.39
N GLU A 174 8.87 14.75 14.07
CA GLU A 174 9.87 15.37 13.20
C GLU A 174 9.39 15.55 11.75
N GLU A 175 8.53 14.66 11.24
CA GLU A 175 7.95 14.72 9.90
C GLU A 175 6.67 15.58 9.83
N LEU A 176 6.13 16.03 10.95
CA LEU A 176 4.91 16.81 11.00
C LEU A 176 5.17 18.30 10.75
N SER A 177 4.17 18.99 10.18
CA SER A 177 4.18 20.45 10.17
C SER A 177 4.20 21.01 11.60
N GLU A 178 4.66 22.23 11.76
CA GLU A 178 4.71 22.89 13.07
C GLU A 178 3.34 22.87 13.77
N SER A 179 2.27 23.20 13.05
CA SER A 179 0.90 23.21 13.58
C SER A 179 0.40 21.84 14.04
N HIS A 180 0.76 20.76 13.34
CA HIS A 180 0.41 19.38 13.73
C HIS A 180 1.27 18.92 14.92
N ARG A 181 2.54 19.30 14.96
CA ARG A 181 3.46 18.99 16.06
C ARG A 181 2.99 19.65 17.37
N ASP A 182 2.60 20.92 17.32
CA ASP A 182 2.06 21.63 18.46
C ASP A 182 0.74 21.02 18.96
N TYR A 183 -0.13 20.66 18.05
CA TYR A 183 -1.37 19.96 18.41
C TYR A 183 -1.08 18.61 19.05
N LEU A 184 -0.19 17.79 18.43
CA LEU A 184 0.19 16.49 18.95
C LEU A 184 0.82 16.60 20.34
N THR A 185 1.67 17.60 20.59
CA THR A 185 2.30 17.83 21.90
C THR A 185 1.26 18.04 23.00
N ARG A 186 0.17 18.77 22.69
CA ARG A 186 -0.89 19.08 23.67
C ARG A 186 -1.94 17.97 23.81
N GLN A 187 -2.15 17.16 22.78
CA GLN A 187 -3.26 16.20 22.70
C GLN A 187 -2.79 14.76 22.48
N ARG A 188 -1.55 14.46 22.81
CA ARG A 188 -0.89 13.18 22.51
C ARG A 188 -1.66 11.98 23.05
N SER A 189 -2.03 12.01 24.33
CA SER A 189 -2.80 10.95 24.98
C SER A 189 -4.17 10.76 24.33
N ARG A 190 -4.85 11.86 23.99
CA ARG A 190 -6.16 11.80 23.34
C ARG A 190 -6.10 11.22 21.93
N VAL A 191 -5.04 11.49 21.18
CA VAL A 191 -4.83 10.86 19.84
C VAL A 191 -4.57 9.38 20.01
N ALA A 192 -3.75 8.97 20.98
CA ALA A 192 -3.47 7.57 21.29
C ALA A 192 -4.73 6.82 21.72
N GLU A 193 -5.46 7.29 22.73
CA GLU A 193 -6.69 6.69 23.23
C GLU A 193 -7.74 6.50 22.12
N ARG A 194 -7.91 7.50 21.25
CA ARG A 194 -8.84 7.39 20.14
C ARG A 194 -8.40 6.39 19.07
N ALA A 195 -7.10 6.27 18.81
CA ALA A 195 -6.59 5.27 17.89
C ALA A 195 -6.82 3.86 18.44
N GLU A 196 -6.57 3.65 19.73
CA GLU A 196 -6.83 2.36 20.42
C GLU A 196 -8.33 2.02 20.40
N GLU A 197 -9.19 2.97 20.74
CA GLU A 197 -10.65 2.79 20.73
C GLU A 197 -11.18 2.45 19.33
N LEU A 198 -10.63 3.07 18.28
CA LEU A 198 -11.03 2.83 16.90
C LEU A 198 -10.57 1.47 16.37
N THR A 199 -9.38 1.06 16.72
CA THR A 199 -8.72 -0.07 16.05
C THR A 199 -8.68 -1.34 16.88
N GLY A 200 -8.91 -1.22 18.19
CA GLY A 200 -8.62 -2.31 19.13
C GLY A 200 -7.13 -2.59 19.32
N GLY A 201 -6.28 -1.79 18.70
CA GLY A 201 -4.83 -1.85 18.86
C GLY A 201 -4.35 -1.16 20.13
N ARG A 202 -3.03 -1.12 20.32
CA ARG A 202 -2.37 -0.43 21.41
C ARG A 202 -1.41 0.61 20.83
N VAL A 203 -1.39 1.82 21.41
CA VAL A 203 -0.46 2.87 20.97
C VAL A 203 0.73 2.97 21.93
N GLU A 204 1.91 2.70 21.43
CA GLU A 204 3.16 2.97 22.13
C GLU A 204 3.50 4.46 21.99
N VAL A 205 3.50 5.16 23.11
CA VAL A 205 3.84 6.59 23.18
C VAL A 205 5.31 6.73 23.54
N ARG A 206 6.13 7.15 22.57
CA ARG A 206 7.59 7.35 22.72
C ARG A 206 7.94 8.84 22.56
N SER A 207 9.12 9.24 22.96
CA SER A 207 9.57 10.65 22.82
C SER A 207 9.60 11.10 21.36
N ASP A 208 9.95 10.17 20.43
CA ASP A 208 10.20 10.40 19.02
C ASP A 208 9.13 9.81 18.08
N ALA A 209 8.14 9.08 18.62
CA ALA A 209 7.08 8.44 17.82
C ALA A 209 5.81 8.14 18.63
N LEU A 210 4.68 8.04 17.93
CA LEU A 210 3.51 7.25 18.34
C LEU A 210 3.43 6.06 17.39
N ILE A 211 3.34 4.84 17.92
CA ILE A 211 3.31 3.61 17.11
C ILE A 211 2.05 2.84 17.46
N LEU A 212 1.18 2.62 16.49
CA LEU A 212 -0.02 1.79 16.63
C LEU A 212 0.35 0.32 16.39
N VAL A 213 0.20 -0.49 17.42
CA VAL A 213 0.44 -1.93 17.38
C VAL A 213 -0.89 -2.64 17.32
N MET A 214 -1.12 -3.36 16.25
CA MET A 214 -2.34 -4.15 16.08
C MET A 214 -2.20 -5.52 16.75
N PRO A 215 -3.25 -6.04 17.42
CA PRO A 215 -3.22 -7.40 17.93
C PRO A 215 -3.16 -8.39 16.76
N ALA A 216 -2.51 -9.53 16.98
CA ALA A 216 -2.58 -10.62 16.04
C ALA A 216 -4.05 -11.09 15.95
N SER A 217 -4.62 -11.07 14.76
CA SER A 217 -5.98 -11.52 14.51
C SER A 217 -5.98 -12.63 13.47
N ARG A 218 -6.58 -13.77 13.80
CA ARG A 218 -6.81 -14.87 12.85
C ARG A 218 -8.02 -14.63 11.93
N GLU A 219 -8.80 -13.60 12.21
CA GLU A 219 -10.02 -13.26 11.46
C GLU A 219 -9.77 -12.32 10.27
N LEU A 220 -8.57 -11.72 10.19
CA LEU A 220 -8.22 -10.85 9.07
C LEU A 220 -7.80 -11.70 7.86
N PRO A 221 -8.23 -11.30 6.64
CA PRO A 221 -7.81 -11.98 5.42
C PRO A 221 -6.29 -12.01 5.28
N GLU A 222 -5.75 -13.10 4.74
CA GLU A 222 -4.34 -13.21 4.39
C GLU A 222 -3.91 -12.02 3.53
N GLY A 223 -2.76 -11.44 3.84
CA GLY A 223 -2.20 -10.27 3.15
C GLY A 223 -2.64 -8.91 3.70
N LEU A 224 -3.61 -8.85 4.64
CA LEU A 224 -3.93 -7.60 5.35
C LEU A 224 -3.14 -7.43 6.66
N VAL A 225 -2.50 -8.48 7.14
CA VAL A 225 -1.65 -8.44 8.33
C VAL A 225 -0.21 -8.67 7.90
N CYS A 226 0.63 -7.70 8.16
CA CYS A 226 2.08 -7.86 8.02
C CYS A 226 2.64 -8.17 9.41
N GLY A 227 2.70 -9.46 9.75
CA GLY A 227 3.38 -9.91 10.97
C GLY A 227 4.87 -9.61 10.89
N PHE A 228 5.44 -9.06 11.97
CA PHE A 228 6.88 -8.88 12.10
C PHE A 228 7.26 -8.83 13.60
N PRO A 229 8.25 -9.60 14.05
CA PRO A 229 8.90 -10.67 13.28
C PRO A 229 8.00 -11.90 13.12
N ASP A 230 8.11 -12.56 11.99
CA ASP A 230 7.54 -13.89 11.75
C ASP A 230 8.66 -14.94 11.76
N ALA A 231 8.32 -16.22 11.86
CA ALA A 231 9.28 -17.32 11.91
C ALA A 231 9.96 -17.59 10.54
N THR A 232 10.38 -16.52 9.84
CA THR A 232 11.06 -16.61 8.55
C THR A 232 12.55 -16.27 8.66
N THR A 233 13.36 -16.88 7.80
CA THR A 233 14.79 -16.55 7.72
C THR A 233 15.00 -15.07 7.39
N LEU A 234 14.15 -14.48 6.54
CA LEU A 234 14.25 -13.07 6.17
C LEU A 234 14.00 -12.15 7.36
N ASP A 235 12.98 -12.43 8.16
CA ASP A 235 12.68 -11.61 9.34
C ASP A 235 13.76 -11.72 10.41
N TRP A 236 14.30 -12.93 10.61
CA TRP A 236 15.46 -13.12 11.48
C TRP A 236 16.68 -12.32 11.00
N VAL A 237 17.02 -12.38 9.70
CA VAL A 237 18.12 -11.59 9.12
C VAL A 237 17.85 -10.11 9.24
N THR A 238 16.59 -9.69 9.08
CA THR A 238 16.17 -8.29 9.23
C THR A 238 16.39 -7.79 10.65
N LEU A 239 16.05 -8.58 11.68
CA LEU A 239 16.34 -8.26 13.09
C LEU A 239 17.84 -8.14 13.35
N ALA A 240 18.64 -9.10 12.86
CA ALA A 240 20.10 -9.06 13.00
C ALA A 240 20.71 -7.80 12.34
N MET A 241 20.17 -7.39 11.18
CA MET A 241 20.57 -6.13 10.53
C MET A 241 20.17 -4.90 11.35
N ILE A 242 18.96 -4.89 11.93
CA ILE A 242 18.51 -3.80 12.83
C ILE A 242 19.49 -3.64 13.99
N ASP A 243 19.87 -4.72 14.67
CA ASP A 243 20.80 -4.68 15.81
C ASP A 243 22.18 -4.16 15.40
N ALA A 244 22.69 -4.59 14.25
CA ALA A 244 23.99 -4.15 13.74
C ALA A 244 24.00 -2.67 13.32
N LEU A 245 22.86 -2.16 12.80
CA LEU A 245 22.79 -0.84 12.19
C LEU A 245 22.27 0.25 13.15
N CYS A 246 21.52 -0.12 14.19
CA CYS A 246 20.84 0.83 15.08
C CYS A 246 21.19 0.64 16.57
N PRO A 247 22.46 0.70 16.97
CA PRO A 247 22.85 0.51 18.36
C PRO A 247 22.45 1.74 19.21
N GLY A 248 21.28 1.69 19.85
CA GLY A 248 20.85 2.72 20.81
C GLY A 248 20.36 4.06 20.23
N ALA A 249 20.25 4.21 18.92
CA ALA A 249 19.81 5.44 18.28
C ALA A 249 18.33 5.75 18.58
N THR A 250 18.02 7.00 18.88
CA THR A 250 16.67 7.57 18.93
C THR A 250 16.48 8.48 17.70
N GLY A 251 15.24 8.64 17.25
CA GLY A 251 14.94 9.43 16.06
C GLY A 251 15.28 8.74 14.75
N PHE A 252 15.29 9.53 13.67
CA PHE A 252 15.69 9.06 12.34
C PHE A 252 17.20 8.84 12.29
N HIS A 253 17.62 7.65 11.88
CA HIS A 253 19.02 7.27 11.84
C HIS A 253 19.48 6.98 10.40
N ARG A 254 20.37 7.83 9.86
CA ARG A 254 20.99 7.63 8.55
C ARG A 254 22.16 6.67 8.67
N VAL A 255 22.16 5.62 7.88
CA VAL A 255 23.24 4.62 7.82
C VAL A 255 23.98 4.73 6.49
N SER A 256 25.32 4.70 6.52
CA SER A 256 26.10 4.72 5.28
C SER A 256 26.00 3.38 4.55
N ALA A 257 26.08 3.41 3.21
CA ALA A 257 26.04 2.23 2.37
C ALA A 257 27.13 1.20 2.76
N ASP A 258 28.33 1.68 3.11
CA ASP A 258 29.45 0.82 3.53
C ASP A 258 29.12 0.08 4.82
N ARG A 259 28.50 0.74 5.81
CA ARG A 259 28.09 0.11 7.06
C ARG A 259 27.00 -0.92 6.85
N VAL A 260 26.02 -0.61 5.99
CA VAL A 260 24.98 -1.57 5.61
C VAL A 260 25.58 -2.81 4.95
N LEU A 261 26.50 -2.61 4.00
CA LEU A 261 27.16 -3.72 3.33
C LEU A 261 28.05 -4.52 4.29
N ALA A 262 28.78 -3.87 5.19
CA ALA A 262 29.59 -4.54 6.20
C ALA A 262 28.73 -5.44 7.11
N ALA A 263 27.60 -4.94 7.60
CA ALA A 263 26.66 -5.74 8.41
C ALA A 263 26.13 -6.96 7.62
N ALA A 264 25.79 -6.78 6.36
CA ALA A 264 25.34 -7.88 5.49
C ALA A 264 26.45 -8.93 5.27
N VAL A 265 27.70 -8.49 5.11
CA VAL A 265 28.87 -9.39 5.00
C VAL A 265 29.07 -10.20 6.27
N ASP A 266 28.96 -9.58 7.44
CA ASP A 266 29.13 -10.26 8.73
C ASP A 266 28.05 -11.32 8.95
N ILE A 267 26.79 -11.01 8.64
CA ILE A 267 25.68 -11.97 8.69
C ILE A 267 25.90 -13.12 7.69
N HIS A 268 26.28 -12.80 6.45
CA HIS A 268 26.53 -13.80 5.42
C HIS A 268 27.62 -14.79 5.84
N ARG A 269 28.75 -14.31 6.37
CA ARG A 269 29.86 -15.15 6.84
C ARG A 269 29.54 -15.95 8.10
N GLY A 270 28.87 -15.30 9.06
CA GLY A 270 28.61 -15.90 10.36
C GLY A 270 27.48 -16.95 10.37
N LYS A 271 26.53 -16.86 9.42
CA LYS A 271 25.29 -17.64 9.44
C LYS A 271 24.93 -18.29 8.09
N GLU A 272 25.89 -18.47 7.20
CA GLU A 272 25.67 -18.98 5.84
C GLU A 272 24.79 -20.24 5.78
N LYS A 273 24.97 -21.18 6.72
CA LYS A 273 24.22 -22.44 6.77
C LYS A 273 22.74 -22.27 7.12
N GLN A 274 22.36 -21.15 7.74
CA GLN A 274 21.00 -20.84 8.18
C GLN A 274 20.24 -19.98 7.14
N LEU A 275 20.97 -19.46 6.14
CA LEU A 275 20.38 -18.61 5.09
C LEU A 275 19.65 -19.47 4.05
N THR A 276 18.55 -18.93 3.50
CA THR A 276 17.90 -19.50 2.31
C THR A 276 18.83 -19.41 1.10
N VAL A 277 18.55 -20.18 0.05
CA VAL A 277 19.35 -20.18 -1.19
C VAL A 277 19.50 -18.75 -1.74
N ALA A 278 18.40 -17.98 -1.79
CA ALA A 278 18.43 -16.61 -2.30
C ALA A 278 19.30 -15.66 -1.45
N LEU A 279 19.25 -15.76 -0.12
CA LEU A 279 20.04 -14.91 0.77
C LEU A 279 21.51 -15.32 0.84
N ARG A 280 21.81 -16.59 0.51
CA ARG A 280 23.19 -17.13 0.47
C ARG A 280 23.94 -16.72 -0.78
N GLU A 281 23.25 -16.24 -1.82
CA GLU A 281 23.84 -15.87 -3.10
C GLU A 281 24.94 -14.80 -2.94
N SER A 282 24.66 -13.75 -2.16
CA SER A 282 25.64 -12.70 -1.89
C SER A 282 25.23 -11.81 -0.71
N PRO A 283 26.18 -11.07 -0.09
CA PRO A 283 25.84 -10.03 0.89
C PRO A 283 24.93 -8.94 0.33
N THR A 284 25.00 -8.66 -0.98
CA THR A 284 24.11 -7.69 -1.63
C THR A 284 22.68 -8.20 -1.72
N ALA A 285 22.45 -9.50 -1.91
CA ALA A 285 21.13 -10.11 -1.86
C ALA A 285 20.49 -9.96 -0.47
N ILE A 286 21.28 -10.13 0.60
CA ILE A 286 20.82 -9.86 1.97
C ILE A 286 20.41 -8.40 2.12
N ARG A 287 21.28 -7.46 1.73
CA ARG A 287 21.02 -6.02 1.81
C ARG A 287 19.71 -5.66 1.12
N ASP A 288 19.51 -6.13 -0.11
CA ASP A 288 18.37 -5.77 -0.94
C ASP A 288 17.06 -6.39 -0.42
N ALA A 289 17.11 -7.65 0.03
CA ALA A 289 15.96 -8.30 0.65
C ALA A 289 15.55 -7.63 1.96
N VAL A 290 16.51 -7.27 2.81
CA VAL A 290 16.25 -6.55 4.07
C VAL A 290 15.74 -5.13 3.79
N ALA A 291 16.28 -4.42 2.79
CA ALA A 291 15.76 -3.12 2.38
C ALA A 291 14.30 -3.20 1.94
N GLY A 292 13.94 -4.20 1.14
CA GLY A 292 12.56 -4.49 0.75
C GLY A 292 11.68 -4.71 1.97
N ARG A 293 12.09 -5.61 2.86
CA ARG A 293 11.31 -5.95 4.08
C ARG A 293 11.13 -4.76 5.02
N LEU A 294 12.20 -4.01 5.31
CA LEU A 294 12.11 -2.81 6.14
C LEU A 294 11.24 -1.71 5.51
N SER A 295 11.25 -1.60 4.18
CA SER A 295 10.39 -0.66 3.44
C SER A 295 8.92 -1.05 3.52
N GLU A 296 8.59 -2.34 3.35
CA GLU A 296 7.24 -2.89 3.54
C GLU A 296 6.69 -2.59 4.94
N LEU A 297 7.55 -2.70 5.95
CA LEU A 297 7.21 -2.42 7.35
C LEU A 297 7.19 -0.92 7.68
N GLY A 298 7.55 -0.03 6.74
CA GLY A 298 7.67 1.42 7.01
C GLY A 298 8.82 1.79 7.96
N LEU A 299 9.75 0.87 8.17
CA LEU A 299 10.90 1.03 9.05
C LEU A 299 12.11 1.68 8.36
N LEU A 300 12.09 1.75 7.02
CA LEU A 300 13.13 2.33 6.19
C LEU A 300 12.56 3.39 5.25
N ARG A 301 13.24 4.54 5.17
CA ARG A 301 13.10 5.50 4.07
C ARG A 301 14.17 5.16 3.03
N VAL A 302 13.75 4.78 1.83
CA VAL A 302 14.63 4.22 0.78
C VAL A 302 15.68 5.23 0.32
N GLU A 303 15.36 6.51 0.34
CA GLU A 303 16.32 7.57 0.01
C GLU A 303 17.43 7.66 1.06
N GLY A 304 18.46 6.84 0.87
CA GLY A 304 19.71 6.93 1.63
C GLY A 304 19.79 6.12 2.92
N TRP A 305 19.08 4.99 3.03
CA TRP A 305 19.11 4.13 4.21
C TRP A 305 18.87 4.89 5.53
N ILE A 306 17.70 5.51 5.63
CA ILE A 306 17.28 6.21 6.84
C ILE A 306 16.31 5.30 7.60
N LEU A 307 16.76 4.75 8.72
CA LEU A 307 15.94 3.98 9.63
C LEU A 307 15.01 4.92 10.41
N THR A 308 13.73 4.55 10.51
CA THR A 308 12.74 5.32 11.25
C THR A 308 12.82 5.06 12.75
N PRO A 309 12.31 5.95 13.62
CA PRO A 309 12.30 5.74 15.07
C PRO A 309 11.61 4.44 15.52
N ALA A 310 10.65 3.93 14.72
CA ALA A 310 9.95 2.68 15.01
C ALA A 310 10.87 1.43 15.01
N VAL A 311 12.02 1.48 14.34
CA VAL A 311 13.05 0.42 14.38
C VAL A 311 13.48 0.09 15.81
N GLY A 312 13.53 1.10 16.68
CA GLY A 312 13.89 0.90 18.07
C GLY A 312 12.99 -0.04 18.88
N ARG A 313 11.82 -0.41 18.33
CA ARG A 313 10.94 -1.44 18.89
C ARG A 313 11.52 -2.85 18.76
N TYR A 314 12.31 -3.09 17.74
CA TYR A 314 12.78 -4.40 17.32
C TYR A 314 14.25 -4.65 17.64
N ARG A 315 14.87 -3.78 18.42
CA ARG A 315 16.23 -3.98 18.92
C ARG A 315 16.26 -4.99 20.06
N ASP A 316 17.34 -5.74 20.14
CA ASP A 316 17.57 -6.74 21.19
C ASP A 316 16.38 -7.71 21.32
N ALA A 317 15.76 -8.04 20.18
CA ALA A 317 14.66 -8.97 20.13
C ALA A 317 15.17 -10.39 20.41
N GLU A 318 14.89 -10.91 21.59
CA GLU A 318 15.07 -12.32 21.90
C GLU A 318 13.94 -13.09 21.21
N LEU A 319 14.32 -14.07 20.36
CA LEU A 319 13.37 -15.05 19.89
C LEU A 319 12.90 -15.86 21.11
N ALA A 320 11.65 -15.76 21.47
CA ALA A 320 11.06 -16.62 22.47
C ALA A 320 11.32 -18.07 22.00
N SER A 321 12.16 -18.79 22.72
CA SER A 321 12.25 -20.23 22.57
C SER A 321 10.86 -20.78 22.83
N GLY A 322 10.22 -21.33 21.77
CA GLY A 322 8.91 -21.95 21.90
C GLY A 322 9.00 -23.03 22.96
N GLU A 323 8.51 -22.77 24.15
CA GLU A 323 8.07 -23.82 25.04
C GLU A 323 6.75 -24.32 24.48
N GLU A 324 6.80 -25.52 23.94
CA GLU A 324 5.66 -26.32 23.59
C GLU A 324 4.78 -26.48 24.85
N GLU A 325 3.59 -25.92 24.84
CA GLU A 325 2.45 -26.37 25.63
C GLU A 325 1.38 -26.99 24.72
#